data_c31cc6babe0059018c1768930804faf0
#
_entry.id   c31cc6babe0059018c1768930804faf0
#
_cell.length_a   1.000
_cell.length_b   1.000
_cell.length_c   1.000
_cell.angle_alpha   90.00
_cell.angle_beta   90.00
_cell.angle_gamma   90.00
#
_symmetry.space_group_name_H-M   'P 1'
#
loop_
_entity.id
_entity.type
_entity.pdbx_description
1 polymer ?
#
loop_
_entity_poly.entity_id
_entity_poly.type
_entity_poly.pdbx_seq_one_letter_code
_entity_poly.pdbx_strand_id
1 'polypeptide(L)'
;TQIQLLRDSVVTLPNGIQLIGRDDRHNRKRHSLQELMVNIDKSKPIILLDHQPFDLEKTEAAGIDLQFSGHTHHGQIWPINWVTDYIFEQSHGYRQWGNSHVYVSSGLSLWGPPFSFQAISALSLQKKDYGTITCS
;
A
#
# COMPACT_ATOMS: atom_id res chain seq x y z
N THR A 1 -16.88 -15.21 10.42
CA THR A 1 -15.59 -14.47 10.26
C THR A 1 -15.88 -12.99 10.45
N GLN A 2 -15.33 -12.37 11.50
CA GLN A 2 -15.46 -10.92 11.68
C GLN A 2 -14.38 -10.23 10.85
N ILE A 3 -14.81 -9.34 9.95
CA ILE A 3 -13.91 -8.43 9.21
C ILE A 3 -13.75 -7.18 10.05
N GLN A 4 -12.50 -6.84 10.40
CA GLN A 4 -12.20 -5.59 11.11
C GLN A 4 -11.77 -4.52 10.09
N LEU A 5 -12.47 -3.41 10.08
CA LEU A 5 -12.10 -2.24 9.29
C LEU A 5 -11.11 -1.38 10.09
N LEU A 6 -9.92 -1.19 9.53
CA LEU A 6 -8.92 -0.28 10.10
C LEU A 6 -9.04 1.09 9.42
N ARG A 7 -9.50 2.07 10.19
CA ARG A 7 -9.64 3.46 9.75
C ARG A 7 -9.06 4.38 10.82
N ASP A 8 -7.94 5.02 10.53
CA ASP A 8 -7.13 5.79 11.48
C ASP A 8 -6.94 5.04 12.81
N SER A 9 -6.55 3.79 12.72
CA SER A 9 -6.47 2.88 13.85
C SER A 9 -5.29 1.92 13.74
N VAL A 10 -4.88 1.41 14.87
CA VAL A 10 -3.79 0.46 15.02
C VAL A 10 -4.31 -0.83 15.62
N VAL A 11 -3.82 -1.95 15.11
CA VAL A 11 -4.04 -3.27 15.72
C VAL A 11 -2.73 -4.03 15.81
N THR A 12 -2.51 -4.70 16.94
CA THR A 12 -1.38 -5.62 17.12
C THR A 12 -1.86 -7.04 16.93
N LEU A 13 -1.25 -7.75 15.99
CA LEU A 13 -1.53 -9.16 15.74
C LEU A 13 -0.91 -10.05 16.82
N PRO A 14 -1.40 -11.30 17.00
CA PRO A 14 -0.88 -12.23 18.01
C PRO A 14 0.62 -12.53 17.89
N ASN A 15 1.19 -12.40 16.68
CA ASN A 15 2.62 -12.56 16.42
C ASN A 15 3.45 -11.29 16.68
N GLY A 16 2.84 -10.22 17.19
CA GLY A 16 3.49 -8.97 17.53
C GLY A 16 3.58 -7.95 16.38
N ILE A 17 3.19 -8.30 15.15
CA ILE A 17 3.15 -7.34 14.02
C ILE A 17 2.08 -6.28 14.32
N GLN A 18 2.43 -5.02 14.11
CA GLN A 18 1.53 -3.89 14.27
C GLN A 18 1.04 -3.41 12.90
N LEU A 19 -0.28 -3.39 12.73
CA LEU A 19 -0.92 -2.89 11.52
C LEU A 19 -1.51 -1.51 11.79
N ILE A 20 -1.16 -0.54 10.97
CA ILE A 20 -1.74 0.81 10.96
C ILE A 20 -2.60 0.94 9.72
N GLY A 21 -3.91 1.16 9.90
CA GLY A 21 -4.80 1.49 8.78
C GLY A 21 -5.12 2.98 8.80
N ARG A 22 -4.82 3.67 7.72
CA ARG A 22 -5.15 5.09 7.57
C ARG A 22 -6.45 5.29 6.81
N ASP A 23 -7.18 6.35 7.18
CA ASP A 23 -8.33 6.79 6.41
C ASP A 23 -7.91 7.48 5.10
N ASP A 24 -8.85 7.69 4.18
CA ASP A 24 -8.59 8.35 2.90
C ASP A 24 -8.15 9.81 3.08
N ARG A 25 -7.26 10.30 2.22
CA ARG A 25 -6.76 11.69 2.26
C ARG A 25 -7.83 12.74 2.05
N HIS A 26 -8.93 12.41 1.40
CA HIS A 26 -10.06 13.33 1.23
C HIS A 26 -10.79 13.61 2.55
N ASN A 27 -10.62 12.74 3.55
CA ASN A 27 -11.11 13.01 4.89
C ASN A 27 -10.21 14.03 5.60
N ARG A 28 -10.67 15.28 5.70
CA ARG A 28 -9.93 16.36 6.37
C ARG A 28 -9.71 16.13 7.88
N LYS A 29 -10.42 15.17 8.48
CA LYS A 29 -10.29 14.77 9.89
C LYS A 29 -9.35 13.56 10.06
N ARG A 30 -8.71 13.09 8.97
CA ARG A 30 -7.76 12.00 9.00
C ARG A 30 -6.62 12.31 9.98
N HIS A 31 -6.29 11.35 10.84
CA HIS A 31 -5.16 11.47 11.73
C HIS A 31 -3.84 11.52 10.96
N SER A 32 -2.90 12.29 11.49
CA SER A 32 -1.53 12.27 10.99
C SER A 32 -0.85 10.93 11.32
N LEU A 33 0.17 10.55 10.55
CA LEU A 33 0.92 9.34 10.84
C LEU A 33 1.57 9.42 12.22
N GLN A 34 2.06 10.60 12.63
CA GLN A 34 2.66 10.84 13.94
C GLN A 34 1.69 10.56 15.08
N GLU A 35 0.41 10.95 14.97
CA GLU A 35 -0.60 10.66 15.98
C GLU A 35 -0.86 9.16 16.11
N LEU A 36 -0.90 8.43 15.00
CA LEU A 36 -1.08 6.98 15.00
C LEU A 36 0.13 6.23 15.56
N MET A 37 1.32 6.82 15.48
CA MET A 37 2.57 6.24 15.96
C MET A 37 2.81 6.42 17.46
N VAL A 38 1.99 7.21 18.18
CA VAL A 38 2.22 7.56 19.62
C VAL A 38 2.35 6.33 20.52
N ASN A 39 1.54 5.29 20.27
CA ASN A 39 1.51 4.07 21.11
C ASN A 39 2.12 2.86 20.40
N ILE A 40 2.88 3.06 19.33
CA ILE A 40 3.52 1.99 18.56
C ILE A 40 4.84 1.56 19.24
N ASP A 41 5.02 0.27 19.42
CA ASP A 41 6.28 -0.33 19.85
C ASP A 41 7.23 -0.46 18.64
N LYS A 42 8.17 0.47 18.52
CA LYS A 42 9.15 0.50 17.42
C LYS A 42 10.14 -0.67 17.41
N SER A 43 10.12 -1.53 18.42
CA SER A 43 10.91 -2.77 18.41
C SER A 43 10.23 -3.93 17.67
N LYS A 44 8.98 -3.74 17.25
CA LYS A 44 8.17 -4.72 16.55
C LYS A 44 7.95 -4.30 15.09
N PRO A 45 7.74 -5.27 14.19
CA PRO A 45 7.43 -4.94 12.79
C PRO A 45 6.17 -4.09 12.66
N ILE A 46 6.24 -3.04 11.85
CA ILE A 46 5.17 -2.07 11.63
C ILE A 46 4.78 -2.08 10.15
N ILE A 47 3.52 -2.40 9.87
CA ILE A 47 2.95 -2.39 8.53
C ILE A 47 1.91 -1.28 8.42
N LEU A 48 2.09 -0.39 7.45
CA LEU A 48 1.17 0.70 7.13
C LEU A 48 0.30 0.32 5.94
N LEU A 49 -1.01 0.45 6.10
CA LEU A 49 -2.01 0.32 5.05
C LEU A 49 -2.54 1.73 4.74
N ASP A 50 -2.08 2.33 3.66
CA ASP A 50 -2.53 3.65 3.19
C ASP A 50 -2.96 3.55 1.73
N HIS A 51 -4.18 3.99 1.42
CA HIS A 51 -4.72 3.85 0.08
C HIS A 51 -3.85 4.54 -0.98
N GLN A 52 -3.25 5.66 -0.66
CA GLN A 52 -2.48 6.47 -1.61
C GLN A 52 -0.99 6.54 -1.24
N PRO A 53 -0.06 6.30 -2.20
CA PRO A 53 1.38 6.29 -1.96
C PRO A 53 1.98 7.69 -1.98
N PHE A 54 1.62 8.52 -1.01
CA PHE A 54 2.19 9.85 -0.81
C PHE A 54 2.98 9.94 0.49
N ASP A 55 3.85 10.95 0.57
CA ASP A 55 4.64 11.27 1.77
C ASP A 55 5.54 10.08 2.19
N LEU A 56 6.13 9.36 1.25
CA LEU A 56 6.94 8.17 1.52
C LEU A 56 8.17 8.47 2.39
N GLU A 57 8.74 9.68 2.28
CA GLU A 57 9.81 10.15 3.16
C GLU A 57 9.34 10.24 4.62
N LYS A 58 8.08 10.66 4.85
CA LYS A 58 7.51 10.71 6.20
C LYS A 58 7.23 9.32 6.75
N THR A 59 6.88 8.38 5.89
CA THR A 59 6.70 6.97 6.24
C THR A 59 8.01 6.36 6.72
N GLU A 60 9.09 6.58 6.00
CA GLU A 60 10.43 6.13 6.37
C GLU A 60 10.91 6.79 7.67
N ALA A 61 10.81 8.11 7.79
CA ALA A 61 11.19 8.85 8.98
C ALA A 61 10.39 8.43 10.24
N ALA A 62 9.15 7.95 10.09
CA ALA A 62 8.35 7.41 11.17
C ALA A 62 8.83 6.03 11.64
N GLY A 63 9.62 5.32 10.84
CA GLY A 63 10.12 3.98 11.13
C GLY A 63 9.13 2.88 10.77
N ILE A 64 8.38 3.06 9.69
CA ILE A 64 7.51 2.03 9.11
C ILE A 64 8.37 1.02 8.36
N ASP A 65 8.21 -0.27 8.62
CA ASP A 65 8.98 -1.32 7.92
C ASP A 65 8.41 -1.60 6.54
N LEU A 66 7.07 -1.63 6.40
CA LEU A 66 6.40 -1.95 5.15
C LEU A 66 5.15 -1.09 4.98
N GLN A 67 5.01 -0.44 3.82
CA GLN A 67 3.78 0.23 3.40
C GLN A 67 3.13 -0.50 2.22
N PHE A 68 1.84 -0.78 2.33
CA PHE A 68 0.99 -1.18 1.22
C PHE A 68 0.08 -0.03 0.79
N SER A 69 0.08 0.25 -0.50
CA SER A 69 -0.76 1.27 -1.12
C SER A 69 -1.40 0.76 -2.41
N GLY A 70 -2.39 1.48 -2.89
CA GLY A 70 -3.08 1.21 -4.14
C GLY A 70 -3.38 2.51 -4.88
N HIS A 71 -4.64 2.72 -5.29
CA HIS A 71 -5.21 3.92 -5.89
C HIS A 71 -4.76 4.24 -7.32
N THR A 72 -3.47 4.14 -7.62
CA THR A 72 -2.89 4.66 -8.87
C THR A 72 -3.39 3.93 -10.10
N HIS A 73 -3.76 2.65 -9.97
CA HIS A 73 -4.09 1.73 -11.06
C HIS A 73 -3.05 1.79 -12.21
N HIS A 74 -1.89 2.38 -11.95
CA HIS A 74 -0.82 2.67 -12.92
C HIS A 74 -1.33 3.31 -14.22
N GLY A 75 -2.36 4.18 -14.11
CA GLY A 75 -2.96 4.89 -15.23
C GLY A 75 -3.77 4.04 -16.21
N GLN A 76 -3.88 2.73 -16.02
CA GLN A 76 -4.57 1.69 -16.82
C GLN A 76 -4.43 1.80 -18.36
N ILE A 77 -4.36 3.01 -18.93
CA ILE A 77 -4.36 3.29 -20.36
C ILE A 77 -3.18 4.21 -20.70
N TRP A 78 -2.37 3.81 -21.69
CA TRP A 78 -1.36 4.69 -22.27
C TRP A 78 -2.06 5.91 -22.95
N PRO A 79 -1.56 7.17 -22.80
CA PRO A 79 -0.35 7.61 -22.08
C PRO A 79 -0.59 8.04 -20.63
N ILE A 80 -1.73 7.73 -20.02
CA ILE A 80 -2.11 8.18 -18.67
C ILE A 80 -1.15 7.64 -17.59
N ASN A 81 -0.49 6.50 -17.84
CA ASN A 81 0.55 5.97 -16.97
C ASN A 81 1.71 6.97 -16.73
N TRP A 82 2.06 7.79 -17.71
CA TRP A 82 3.09 8.83 -17.53
C TRP A 82 2.63 9.93 -16.57
N VAL A 83 1.34 10.24 -16.57
CA VAL A 83 0.77 11.22 -15.64
C VAL A 83 0.80 10.68 -14.20
N THR A 84 0.50 9.40 -14.01
CA THR A 84 0.59 8.77 -12.68
C THR A 84 2.02 8.67 -12.18
N ASP A 85 2.98 8.34 -13.04
CA ASP A 85 4.41 8.31 -12.72
C ASP A 85 4.98 9.69 -12.37
N TYR A 86 4.39 10.76 -12.92
CA TYR A 86 4.76 12.12 -12.60
C TYR A 86 4.15 12.64 -11.28
N ILE A 87 2.91 12.22 -10.97
CA ILE A 87 2.17 12.72 -9.79
C ILE A 87 2.56 11.97 -8.52
N PHE A 88 2.82 10.67 -8.61
CA PHE A 88 3.09 9.83 -7.44
C PHE A 88 4.58 9.56 -7.30
N GLU A 89 5.08 9.64 -6.07
CA GLU A 89 6.46 9.26 -5.73
C GLU A 89 6.78 7.82 -6.12
N GLN A 90 5.76 6.96 -6.08
CA GLN A 90 5.77 5.60 -6.62
C GLN A 90 4.38 5.27 -7.15
N SER A 91 4.28 5.01 -8.47
CA SER A 91 3.00 4.74 -9.12
C SER A 91 2.57 3.27 -9.00
N HIS A 92 3.52 2.32 -8.98
CA HIS A 92 3.26 0.88 -8.86
C HIS A 92 4.50 0.08 -8.47
N GLY A 93 4.29 -1.18 -8.09
CA GLY A 93 5.33 -2.15 -7.82
C GLY A 93 5.97 -1.98 -6.44
N TYR A 94 7.11 -2.64 -6.28
CA TYR A 94 7.91 -2.61 -5.06
C TYR A 94 9.07 -1.62 -5.19
N ARG A 95 9.33 -0.89 -4.11
CA ARG A 95 10.50 -0.03 -3.98
C ARG A 95 10.94 0.05 -2.51
N GLN A 96 12.24 0.12 -2.30
CA GLN A 96 12.82 0.43 -1.00
C GLN A 96 13.09 1.94 -0.90
N TRP A 97 12.61 2.54 0.20
CA TRP A 97 12.85 3.94 0.58
C TRP A 97 13.60 3.94 1.92
N GLY A 98 14.91 4.18 1.87
CA GLY A 98 15.74 4.06 3.06
C GLY A 98 15.61 2.67 3.70
N ASN A 99 15.13 2.62 4.94
CA ASN A 99 14.86 1.38 5.67
C ASN A 99 13.43 0.86 5.51
N SER A 100 12.54 1.61 4.82
CA SER A 100 11.15 1.21 4.59
C SER A 100 10.98 0.51 3.26
N HIS A 101 10.13 -0.49 3.23
CA HIS A 101 9.68 -1.17 2.03
C HIS A 101 8.32 -0.64 1.62
N VAL A 102 8.13 -0.30 0.35
CA VAL A 102 6.86 0.22 -0.18
C VAL A 102 6.41 -0.64 -1.33
N TYR A 103 5.17 -1.10 -1.25
CA TYR A 103 4.51 -1.84 -2.32
C TYR A 103 3.23 -1.13 -2.73
N VAL A 104 3.17 -0.73 -4.00
CA VAL A 104 1.98 -0.09 -4.59
C VAL A 104 1.32 -1.05 -5.56
N SER A 105 0.11 -1.48 -5.22
CA SER A 105 -0.70 -2.36 -6.07
C SER A 105 -1.29 -1.56 -7.23
N SER A 106 -1.18 -2.11 -8.45
CA SER A 106 -1.90 -1.58 -9.63
C SER A 106 -3.40 -1.89 -9.61
N GLY A 107 -3.87 -2.63 -8.59
CA GLY A 107 -5.26 -3.05 -8.45
C GLY A 107 -5.60 -4.29 -9.28
N LEU A 108 -6.60 -5.03 -8.81
CA LEU A 108 -7.16 -6.19 -9.52
C LEU A 108 -8.46 -5.84 -10.27
N SER A 109 -9.04 -4.66 -9.99
CA SER A 109 -10.29 -4.19 -10.59
C SER A 109 -10.03 -3.14 -11.67
N LEU A 110 -10.89 -3.16 -12.68
CA LEU A 110 -10.92 -2.14 -13.72
C LEU A 110 -11.53 -0.85 -13.15
N TRP A 111 -10.88 0.26 -13.41
CA TRP A 111 -11.41 1.60 -13.17
C TRP A 111 -11.60 2.30 -14.50
N GLY A 112 -12.83 2.73 -14.81
CA GLY A 112 -13.15 3.32 -16.11
C GLY A 112 -13.57 2.30 -17.18
N PRO A 113 -13.32 2.56 -18.49
CA PRO A 113 -13.66 1.65 -19.57
C PRO A 113 -12.97 0.28 -19.40
N PRO A 114 -13.58 -0.84 -19.84
CA PRO A 114 -13.07 -2.20 -19.60
C PRO A 114 -11.85 -2.57 -20.47
N PHE A 115 -10.95 -1.63 -20.70
CA PHE A 115 -9.72 -1.82 -21.45
C PHE A 115 -8.50 -1.67 -20.53
N SER A 116 -8.05 -2.78 -19.94
CA SER A 116 -6.78 -2.79 -19.20
C SER A 116 -5.88 -3.90 -19.70
N PHE A 117 -4.88 -3.54 -20.49
CA PHE A 117 -3.81 -4.46 -20.88
C PHE A 117 -2.82 -4.74 -19.74
N GLN A 118 -2.80 -3.92 -18.70
CA GLN A 118 -1.82 -4.01 -17.61
C GLN A 118 -2.24 -4.90 -16.45
N ALA A 119 -3.54 -5.05 -16.19
CA ALA A 119 -4.03 -5.95 -15.14
C ALA A 119 -3.65 -7.43 -15.43
N ILE A 120 -3.58 -7.80 -16.69
CA ILE A 120 -3.20 -9.14 -17.11
C ILE A 120 -1.71 -9.42 -16.86
N SER A 121 -0.84 -8.42 -17.05
CA SER A 121 0.60 -8.56 -16.82
C SER A 121 0.93 -8.65 -15.31
N ALA A 122 0.21 -7.94 -14.44
CA ALA A 122 0.39 -8.03 -12.99
C ALA A 122 0.05 -9.43 -12.46
N LEU A 123 -1.05 -10.02 -12.92
CA LEU A 123 -1.42 -11.39 -12.56
C LEU A 123 -0.44 -12.44 -13.07
N SER A 124 0.17 -12.23 -14.24
CA SER A 124 1.16 -13.16 -14.80
C SER A 124 2.51 -13.07 -14.07
N LEU A 125 2.90 -11.89 -13.58
CA LEU A 125 4.12 -11.71 -12.77
C LEU A 125 3.98 -12.34 -11.38
N GLN A 126 2.83 -12.15 -10.71
CA GLN A 126 2.58 -12.80 -9.42
C GLN A 126 2.61 -14.33 -9.51
N LYS A 127 2.18 -14.89 -10.65
CA LYS A 127 2.20 -16.35 -10.86
C LYS A 127 3.61 -16.90 -11.14
N LYS A 128 4.56 -16.05 -11.52
CA LYS A 128 5.93 -16.44 -11.87
C LYS A 128 6.88 -16.42 -10.67
N ASP A 129 6.64 -15.53 -9.70
CA ASP A 129 7.56 -15.29 -8.59
C ASP A 129 7.20 -16.06 -7.31
N TYR A 130 5.97 -16.54 -7.19
CA TYR A 130 5.55 -17.39 -6.07
C TYR A 130 5.27 -18.79 -6.60
N GLY A 131 6.27 -19.68 -6.50
CA GLY A 131 6.11 -21.09 -6.78
C GLY A 131 4.86 -21.64 -6.11
N THR A 132 4.18 -22.58 -6.77
CA THR A 132 2.91 -23.18 -6.43
C THR A 132 2.75 -23.38 -4.91
N ILE A 133 1.91 -22.55 -4.27
CA ILE A 133 1.46 -22.80 -2.90
C ILE A 133 0.43 -23.93 -3.03
N THR A 134 0.86 -25.15 -2.80
CA THR A 134 -0.07 -26.27 -2.61
C THR A 134 -0.69 -26.13 -1.23
N CYS A 135 -1.98 -25.78 -1.17
CA CYS A 135 -2.76 -25.97 0.03
C CYS A 135 -3.01 -27.47 0.21
N SER A 136 -2.39 -28.05 1.22
CA SER A 136 -2.76 -29.36 1.77
C SER A 136 -3.81 -29.17 2.86
#